data_35dd6b749e548f1a89f6f4bfee3e3779
#
_entry.id   35dd6b749e548f1a89f6f4bfee3e3779
#
_cell.length_a   1.000
_cell.length_b   1.000
_cell.length_c   1.000
_cell.angle_alpha   90.00
_cell.angle_beta   90.00
_cell.angle_gamma   90.00
#
_symmetry.space_group_name_H-M   'P 1'
#
loop_
_entity.id
_entity.type
_entity.pdbx_description
1 polymer ?
#
loop_
_entity_poly.entity_id
_entity_poly.type
_entity_poly.pdbx_seq_one_letter_code
_entity_poly.pdbx_strand_id
1 'polypeptide(L)'
;LQAVLYAGDYEQYAQLLRRYQGVFIVEKPSFWDNLSFMFSYQFNYMYLRYLLWNFVGRQDDIQGKISNNHGNWISGISFIDEWHTGYPQDHLPSDALNNRGRNTYFFLPLLLGLVGLFFQFSSNKRQWWVVFVLFLFTGLALKVYLNERPFEPRERDYALVGSFFTFAIWIGMGVYALYSLLEEKISFKGMAPAVVSLCLLVVPARMLAE
;
A
#
# COMPACT_ATOMS: atom_id res chain seq x y z
N LEU A 1 -1.91 13.65 27.09
CA LEU A 1 -0.74 13.08 26.40
C LEU A 1 -0.95 13.03 24.89
N GLN A 2 -2.07 12.48 24.40
CA GLN A 2 -2.39 12.44 22.97
C GLN A 2 -2.41 13.83 22.32
N ALA A 3 -3.00 14.83 22.96
CA ALA A 3 -3.09 16.19 22.41
C ALA A 3 -1.71 16.83 22.19
N VAL A 4 -0.76 16.58 23.08
CA VAL A 4 0.62 17.10 22.96
C VAL A 4 1.39 16.36 21.87
N LEU A 5 1.17 15.06 21.70
CA LEU A 5 1.77 14.28 20.61
C LEU A 5 1.25 14.72 19.23
N TYR A 6 -0.04 15.07 19.13
CA TYR A 6 -0.64 15.57 17.88
C TYR A 6 -0.16 16.98 17.48
N ALA A 7 0.18 17.82 18.46
CA ALA A 7 0.64 19.18 18.18
C ALA A 7 2.10 19.26 17.66
N GLY A 8 2.84 18.15 17.71
CA GLY A 8 4.25 18.12 17.26
C GLY A 8 5.18 18.98 18.09
N ASP A 9 4.74 19.44 19.27
CA ASP A 9 5.45 20.35 20.13
C ASP A 9 6.38 19.58 21.09
N TYR A 10 7.62 19.41 20.66
CA TYR A 10 8.64 18.70 21.43
C TYR A 10 9.02 19.37 22.73
N GLU A 11 8.94 20.70 22.81
CA GLU A 11 9.28 21.42 24.03
C GLU A 11 8.24 21.17 25.10
N GLN A 12 6.95 21.20 24.76
CA GLN A 12 5.88 20.86 25.69
C GLN A 12 5.96 19.41 26.13
N TYR A 13 6.27 18.49 25.22
CA TYR A 13 6.47 17.09 25.58
C TYR A 13 7.68 16.88 26.51
N ALA A 14 8.80 17.54 26.24
CA ALA A 14 9.97 17.50 27.09
C ALA A 14 9.71 18.12 28.48
N GLN A 15 8.96 19.23 28.54
CA GLN A 15 8.53 19.83 29.80
C GLN A 15 7.59 18.91 30.59
N LEU A 16 6.66 18.25 29.91
CA LEU A 16 5.75 17.29 30.53
C LEU A 16 6.52 16.10 31.11
N LEU A 17 7.45 15.54 30.35
CA LEU A 17 8.32 14.46 30.83
C LEU A 17 9.17 14.89 32.02
N ARG A 18 9.77 16.08 32.00
CA ARG A 18 10.53 16.62 33.14
C ARG A 18 9.66 16.81 34.38
N ARG A 19 8.42 17.30 34.20
CA ARG A 19 7.47 17.55 35.31
C ARG A 19 7.04 16.25 35.98
N TYR A 20 6.93 15.18 35.23
CA TYR A 20 6.46 13.86 35.70
C TYR A 20 7.57 12.82 35.76
N GLN A 21 8.82 13.24 35.82
CA GLN A 21 10.00 12.37 35.79
C GLN A 21 10.04 11.30 36.90
N GLY A 22 9.35 11.54 38.02
CA GLY A 22 9.19 10.55 39.10
C GLY A 22 8.00 9.59 38.94
N VAL A 23 7.12 9.83 37.96
CA VAL A 23 5.90 9.05 37.73
C VAL A 23 6.02 8.14 36.49
N PHE A 24 6.79 8.58 35.50
CA PHE A 24 7.00 7.80 34.27
C PHE A 24 8.38 7.15 34.28
N ILE A 25 8.41 5.84 34.29
CA ILE A 25 9.63 5.07 34.02
C ILE A 25 9.78 5.02 32.50
N VAL A 26 10.74 5.74 31.97
CA VAL A 26 11.09 5.68 30.54
C VAL A 26 12.20 4.66 30.37
N GLU A 27 11.82 3.46 29.96
CA GLU A 27 12.77 2.43 29.60
C GLU A 27 13.25 2.64 28.15
N LYS A 28 14.53 2.41 27.92
CA LYS A 28 15.05 2.41 26.55
C LYS A 28 14.49 1.20 25.79
N PRO A 29 14.01 1.37 24.55
CA PRO A 29 13.52 0.25 23.77
C PRO A 29 14.64 -0.79 23.58
N SER A 30 14.29 -2.05 23.76
CA SER A 30 15.16 -3.18 23.49
C SER A 30 15.38 -3.38 21.98
N PHE A 31 16.31 -4.25 21.61
CA PHE A 31 16.48 -4.67 20.22
C PHE A 31 15.17 -5.26 19.64
N TRP A 32 14.45 -6.03 20.43
CA TRP A 32 13.19 -6.66 19.99
C TRP A 32 12.06 -5.66 19.81
N ASP A 33 11.99 -4.61 20.64
CA ASP A 33 11.02 -3.52 20.46
C ASP A 33 11.29 -2.76 19.18
N ASN A 34 12.56 -2.47 18.87
CA ASN A 34 12.93 -1.82 17.62
C ASN A 34 12.62 -2.69 16.39
N LEU A 35 12.87 -4.00 16.48
CA LEU A 35 12.55 -4.94 15.42
C LEU A 35 11.03 -5.06 15.22
N SER A 36 10.26 -5.14 16.30
CA SER A 36 8.80 -5.13 16.28
C SER A 36 8.26 -3.85 15.64
N PHE A 37 8.81 -2.69 16.01
CA PHE A 37 8.45 -1.41 15.41
C PHE A 37 8.75 -1.37 13.90
N MET A 38 9.91 -1.86 13.48
CA MET A 38 10.27 -1.94 12.07
C MET A 38 9.28 -2.77 11.27
N PHE A 39 8.90 -3.95 11.75
CA PHE A 39 7.98 -4.82 11.01
C PHE A 39 6.53 -4.36 11.10
N SER A 40 6.03 -4.01 12.29
CA SER A 40 4.62 -3.66 12.49
C SER A 40 4.30 -2.26 11.98
N TYR A 41 5.16 -1.29 12.23
CA TYR A 41 4.90 0.09 11.86
C TYR A 41 5.52 0.46 10.51
N GLN A 42 6.84 0.33 10.34
CA GLN A 42 7.50 0.80 9.11
C GLN A 42 7.15 -0.05 7.89
N PHE A 43 7.22 -1.38 8.02
CA PHE A 43 6.95 -2.27 6.88
C PHE A 43 5.46 -2.48 6.66
N ASN A 44 4.72 -2.85 7.69
CA ASN A 44 3.30 -3.18 7.53
C ASN A 44 2.46 -1.90 7.38
N TYR A 45 2.47 -1.02 8.38
CA TYR A 45 1.57 0.13 8.39
C TYR A 45 1.99 1.20 7.37
N MET A 46 3.26 1.63 7.37
CA MET A 46 3.71 2.75 6.53
C MET A 46 3.95 2.35 5.07
N TYR A 47 4.36 1.11 4.80
CA TYR A 47 4.66 0.69 3.43
C TYR A 47 3.58 -0.22 2.84
N LEU A 48 3.32 -1.41 3.43
CA LEU A 48 2.40 -2.38 2.83
C LEU A 48 0.97 -1.85 2.77
N ARG A 49 0.46 -1.22 3.83
CA ARG A 49 -0.86 -0.59 3.81
C ARG A 49 -0.96 0.39 2.65
N TYR A 50 0.05 1.23 2.46
CA TYR A 50 0.05 2.24 1.41
C TYR A 50 0.24 1.63 0.00
N LEU A 51 1.02 0.57 -0.14
CA LEU A 51 1.10 -0.21 -1.37
C LEU A 51 -0.28 -0.80 -1.73
N LEU A 52 -0.95 -1.43 -0.77
CA LEU A 52 -2.28 -1.99 -0.98
C LEU A 52 -3.32 -0.90 -1.26
N TRP A 53 -3.24 0.24 -0.59
CA TRP A 53 -4.08 1.41 -0.85
C TRP A 53 -3.98 1.89 -2.31
N ASN A 54 -2.81 1.78 -2.94
CA ASN A 54 -2.62 2.14 -4.35
C ASN A 54 -3.01 1.04 -5.35
N PHE A 55 -2.85 -0.24 -5.00
CA PHE A 55 -3.01 -1.35 -5.95
C PHE A 55 -4.19 -2.30 -5.67
N VAL A 56 -4.86 -2.15 -4.55
CA VAL A 56 -6.08 -2.91 -4.21
C VAL A 56 -7.30 -2.01 -4.21
N GLY A 57 -7.17 -0.82 -3.63
CA GLY A 57 -8.20 0.21 -3.58
C GLY A 57 -8.13 1.02 -2.30
N ARG A 58 -8.89 2.10 -2.26
CA ARG A 58 -8.82 3.16 -1.25
C ARG A 58 -10.13 3.28 -0.50
N GLN A 59 -10.06 3.35 0.81
CA GLN A 59 -11.22 3.64 1.64
C GLN A 59 -11.68 5.10 1.47
N ASP A 60 -10.74 6.03 1.46
CA ASP A 60 -10.93 7.47 1.29
C ASP A 60 -9.60 8.14 0.90
N ASP A 61 -9.58 9.47 0.78
CA ASP A 61 -8.42 10.32 0.52
C ASP A 61 -7.80 10.92 1.81
N ILE A 62 -8.29 10.50 2.97
CA ILE A 62 -7.81 10.97 4.27
C ILE A 62 -6.61 10.14 4.68
N GLN A 63 -5.58 10.81 5.17
CA GLN A 63 -4.39 10.14 5.66
C GLN A 63 -4.68 9.21 6.84
N GLY A 64 -4.13 8.02 6.81
CA GLY A 64 -4.24 7.04 7.88
C GLY A 64 -3.49 7.47 9.16
N LYS A 65 -4.18 7.34 10.31
CA LYS A 65 -3.61 7.61 11.65
C LYS A 65 -3.77 6.41 12.57
N ILE A 66 -3.49 5.21 12.06
CA ILE A 66 -3.73 3.93 12.77
C ILE A 66 -5.19 3.81 13.20
N SER A 67 -6.10 4.29 12.36
CA SER A 67 -7.54 4.23 12.57
C SER A 67 -8.17 3.34 11.52
N ASN A 68 -9.17 2.57 11.91
CA ASN A 68 -9.95 1.76 10.97
C ASN A 68 -10.90 2.60 10.12
N ASN A 69 -11.13 3.87 10.49
CA ASN A 69 -12.11 4.72 9.84
C ASN A 69 -11.56 5.45 8.61
N HIS A 70 -10.25 5.67 8.53
CA HIS A 70 -9.63 6.47 7.47
C HIS A 70 -8.30 5.91 7.01
N GLY A 71 -8.01 6.10 5.72
CA GLY A 71 -6.72 5.84 5.14
C GLY A 71 -6.35 4.35 5.01
N ASN A 72 -7.33 3.46 5.06
CA ASN A 72 -7.10 2.04 4.87
C ASN A 72 -7.28 1.64 3.39
N TRP A 73 -6.71 0.50 3.03
CA TRP A 73 -7.03 -0.12 1.76
C TRP A 73 -8.37 -0.85 1.86
N ILE A 74 -9.09 -0.93 0.76
CA ILE A 74 -10.31 -1.74 0.60
C ILE A 74 -10.27 -2.43 -0.76
N SER A 75 -10.80 -3.65 -0.82
CA SER A 75 -10.76 -4.45 -2.03
C SER A 75 -12.03 -4.33 -2.89
N GLY A 76 -13.16 -3.97 -2.29
CA GLY A 76 -14.49 -4.07 -2.87
C GLY A 76 -15.14 -5.43 -2.63
N ILE A 77 -14.49 -6.35 -1.92
CA ILE A 77 -15.04 -7.63 -1.52
C ILE A 77 -15.48 -7.51 -0.05
N SER A 78 -16.78 -7.42 0.19
CA SER A 78 -17.37 -7.08 1.50
C SER A 78 -16.79 -7.90 2.65
N PHE A 79 -16.68 -9.21 2.49
CA PHE A 79 -16.12 -10.10 3.52
C PHE A 79 -14.67 -9.75 3.91
N ILE A 80 -13.81 -9.43 2.92
CA ILE A 80 -12.41 -9.08 3.16
C ILE A 80 -12.32 -7.71 3.81
N ASP A 81 -13.09 -6.76 3.30
CA ASP A 81 -13.07 -5.38 3.75
C ASP A 81 -13.63 -5.26 5.18
N GLU A 82 -14.69 -6.00 5.50
CA GLU A 82 -15.24 -6.08 6.85
C GLU A 82 -14.24 -6.70 7.85
N TRP A 83 -13.59 -7.80 7.45
CA TRP A 83 -12.56 -8.42 8.28
C TRP A 83 -11.37 -7.48 8.54
N HIS A 84 -10.98 -6.70 7.51
CA HIS A 84 -9.83 -5.79 7.60
C HIS A 84 -10.14 -4.52 8.39
N THR A 85 -11.29 -3.89 8.14
CA THR A 85 -11.67 -2.62 8.77
C THR A 85 -12.41 -2.81 10.10
N GLY A 86 -12.97 -4.01 10.33
CA GLY A 86 -13.74 -4.36 11.53
C GLY A 86 -15.20 -3.94 11.49
N TYR A 87 -15.71 -3.42 10.36
CA TYR A 87 -17.11 -3.06 10.17
C TYR A 87 -17.57 -3.18 8.72
N PRO A 88 -18.89 -3.42 8.47
CA PRO A 88 -19.43 -3.54 7.13
C PRO A 88 -19.26 -2.26 6.32
N GLN A 89 -18.84 -2.40 5.07
CA GLN A 89 -18.61 -1.27 4.17
C GLN A 89 -19.88 -0.80 3.43
N ASP A 90 -20.97 -1.54 3.54
CA ASP A 90 -22.22 -1.28 2.81
C ASP A 90 -23.14 -0.29 3.53
N HIS A 91 -22.93 -0.07 4.83
CA HIS A 91 -23.77 0.77 5.70
C HIS A 91 -23.04 2.02 6.22
N LEU A 92 -22.13 2.55 5.41
CA LEU A 92 -21.42 3.78 5.76
C LEU A 92 -22.30 5.02 5.55
N PRO A 93 -22.02 6.13 6.27
CA PRO A 93 -22.61 7.42 5.98
C PRO A 93 -22.41 7.84 4.51
N SER A 94 -23.34 8.63 3.99
CA SER A 94 -23.34 9.01 2.56
C SER A 94 -22.11 9.80 2.13
N ASP A 95 -21.51 10.56 3.03
CA ASP A 95 -20.25 11.29 2.81
C ASP A 95 -19.05 10.36 2.63
N ALA A 96 -19.00 9.27 3.38
CA ALA A 96 -17.96 8.24 3.23
C ALA A 96 -18.16 7.41 1.95
N LEU A 97 -19.40 7.01 1.62
CA LEU A 97 -19.71 6.25 0.42
C LEU A 97 -19.44 7.06 -0.86
N ASN A 98 -19.75 8.37 -0.85
CA ASN A 98 -19.60 9.26 -1.99
C ASN A 98 -18.25 10.00 -2.00
N ASN A 99 -17.29 9.59 -1.16
CA ASN A 99 -15.98 10.18 -1.16
C ASN A 99 -15.28 9.92 -2.50
N ARG A 100 -14.78 10.99 -3.17
CA ARG A 100 -14.12 10.89 -4.47
C ARG A 100 -12.81 10.10 -4.44
N GLY A 101 -12.18 9.98 -3.28
CA GLY A 101 -10.98 9.19 -3.10
C GLY A 101 -11.26 7.70 -2.92
N ARG A 102 -12.54 7.31 -2.72
CA ARG A 102 -12.93 5.91 -2.51
C ARG A 102 -12.97 5.17 -3.84
N ASN A 103 -12.17 4.10 -3.95
CA ASN A 103 -12.18 3.23 -5.13
C ASN A 103 -11.79 1.80 -4.76
N THR A 104 -12.15 0.85 -5.62
CA THR A 104 -11.89 -0.57 -5.39
C THR A 104 -11.48 -1.25 -6.69
N TYR A 105 -10.39 -2.01 -6.65
CA TYR A 105 -9.81 -2.67 -7.82
C TYR A 105 -9.85 -4.20 -7.74
N PHE A 106 -10.50 -4.79 -6.74
CA PHE A 106 -10.67 -6.23 -6.56
C PHE A 106 -9.36 -7.02 -6.63
N PHE A 107 -8.30 -6.49 -6.06
CA PHE A 107 -6.93 -7.01 -6.13
C PHE A 107 -6.35 -7.14 -7.56
N LEU A 108 -7.04 -6.73 -8.61
CA LEU A 108 -6.60 -6.97 -10.00
C LEU A 108 -5.20 -6.42 -10.30
N PRO A 109 -4.87 -5.16 -9.99
CA PRO A 109 -3.52 -4.65 -10.24
C PRO A 109 -2.46 -5.37 -9.41
N LEU A 110 -2.78 -5.70 -8.16
CA LEU A 110 -1.86 -6.44 -7.27
C LEU A 110 -1.57 -7.84 -7.82
N LEU A 111 -2.60 -8.57 -8.21
CA LEU A 111 -2.47 -9.93 -8.76
C LEU A 111 -1.69 -9.92 -10.08
N LEU A 112 -1.97 -8.97 -10.97
CA LEU A 112 -1.21 -8.80 -12.21
C LEU A 112 0.27 -8.51 -11.93
N GLY A 113 0.55 -7.63 -10.95
CA GLY A 113 1.91 -7.33 -10.53
C GLY A 113 2.64 -8.56 -9.99
N LEU A 114 1.97 -9.37 -9.17
CA LEU A 114 2.54 -10.63 -8.67
C LEU A 114 2.78 -11.65 -9.78
N VAL A 115 1.84 -11.81 -10.71
CA VAL A 115 2.02 -12.67 -11.89
C VAL A 115 3.24 -12.21 -12.70
N GLY A 116 3.38 -10.90 -12.94
CA GLY A 116 4.52 -10.33 -13.66
C GLY A 116 5.85 -10.51 -12.93
N LEU A 117 5.85 -10.37 -11.60
CA LEU A 117 7.03 -10.62 -10.76
C LEU A 117 7.51 -12.07 -10.90
N PHE A 118 6.61 -13.05 -10.79
CA PHE A 118 6.95 -14.45 -10.93
C PHE A 118 7.33 -14.83 -12.36
N PHE A 119 6.65 -14.26 -13.35
CA PHE A 119 6.99 -14.45 -14.76
C PHE A 119 8.40 -13.94 -15.07
N GLN A 120 8.75 -12.73 -14.63
CA GLN A 120 10.09 -12.18 -14.82
C GLN A 120 11.14 -13.02 -14.09
N PHE A 121 10.86 -13.47 -12.87
CA PHE A 121 11.76 -14.35 -12.11
C PHE A 121 12.07 -15.65 -12.87
N SER A 122 11.05 -16.23 -13.50
CA SER A 122 11.19 -17.47 -14.28
C SER A 122 11.92 -17.24 -15.60
N SER A 123 11.64 -16.11 -16.27
CA SER A 123 12.16 -15.80 -17.62
C SER A 123 13.57 -15.25 -17.57
N ASN A 124 13.87 -14.32 -16.67
CA ASN A 124 15.18 -13.66 -16.60
C ASN A 124 15.51 -13.20 -15.17
N LYS A 125 16.17 -14.06 -14.41
CA LYS A 125 16.56 -13.80 -13.03
C LYS A 125 17.44 -12.57 -12.86
N ARG A 126 18.32 -12.26 -13.82
CA ARG A 126 19.22 -11.11 -13.74
C ARG A 126 18.45 -9.79 -13.81
N GLN A 127 17.53 -9.67 -14.76
CA GLN A 127 16.68 -8.48 -14.87
C GLN A 127 15.71 -8.39 -13.70
N TRP A 128 15.17 -9.52 -13.24
CA TRP A 128 14.33 -9.58 -12.06
C TRP A 128 15.04 -9.00 -10.84
N TRP A 129 16.30 -9.38 -10.60
CA TRP A 129 17.07 -8.85 -9.47
C TRP A 129 17.24 -7.34 -9.55
N VAL A 130 17.46 -6.76 -10.72
CA VAL A 130 17.57 -5.30 -10.88
C VAL A 130 16.26 -4.61 -10.48
N VAL A 131 15.14 -5.09 -11.01
CA VAL A 131 13.82 -4.52 -10.70
C VAL A 131 13.46 -4.72 -9.23
N PHE A 132 13.73 -5.91 -8.69
CA PHE A 132 13.46 -6.23 -7.29
C PHE A 132 14.27 -5.37 -6.31
N VAL A 133 15.55 -5.17 -6.58
CA VAL A 133 16.41 -4.30 -5.78
C VAL A 133 15.90 -2.85 -5.83
N LEU A 134 15.54 -2.34 -7.01
CA LEU A 134 14.93 -1.01 -7.12
C LEU A 134 13.65 -0.91 -6.29
N PHE A 135 12.77 -1.89 -6.39
CA PHE A 135 11.53 -1.95 -5.61
C PHE A 135 11.80 -1.91 -4.10
N LEU A 136 12.74 -2.73 -3.61
CA LEU A 136 13.09 -2.78 -2.20
C LEU A 136 13.74 -1.49 -1.70
N PHE A 137 14.71 -0.95 -2.44
CA PHE A 137 15.47 0.22 -1.99
C PHE A 137 14.64 1.51 -2.05
N THR A 138 13.81 1.67 -3.08
CA THR A 138 12.93 2.85 -3.18
C THR A 138 11.64 2.71 -2.39
N GLY A 139 11.40 1.58 -1.76
CA GLY A 139 10.27 1.30 -0.89
C GLY A 139 10.68 1.04 0.56
N LEU A 140 10.83 -0.23 0.90
CA LEU A 140 11.07 -0.68 2.27
C LEU A 140 12.35 -0.08 2.89
N ALA A 141 13.48 -0.11 2.16
CA ALA A 141 14.73 0.43 2.68
C ALA A 141 14.64 1.95 2.88
N LEU A 142 13.94 2.64 1.97
CA LEU A 142 13.71 4.08 2.11
C LEU A 142 12.85 4.41 3.34
N LYS A 143 11.82 3.62 3.66
CA LYS A 143 11.03 3.82 4.89
C LYS A 143 11.85 3.63 6.16
N VAL A 144 12.74 2.64 6.19
CA VAL A 144 13.68 2.48 7.32
C VAL A 144 14.65 3.66 7.42
N TYR A 145 15.20 4.11 6.28
CA TYR A 145 16.12 5.23 6.24
C TYR A 145 15.48 6.55 6.69
N LEU A 146 14.27 6.85 6.24
CA LEU A 146 13.53 8.06 6.64
C LEU A 146 13.12 8.03 8.10
N ASN A 147 12.94 6.85 8.67
CA ASN A 147 12.56 6.62 10.07
C ASN A 147 11.45 7.59 10.52
N GLU A 148 10.38 7.66 9.74
CA GLU A 148 9.28 8.59 9.97
C GLU A 148 8.61 8.31 11.31
N ARG A 149 8.27 9.37 12.00
CA ARG A 149 7.65 9.28 13.32
C ARG A 149 6.20 8.79 13.22
N PRO A 150 5.71 8.05 14.21
CA PRO A 150 4.28 7.77 14.30
C PRO A 150 3.46 9.07 14.29
N PHE A 151 2.36 9.07 13.53
CA PHE A 151 1.44 10.21 13.41
C PHE A 151 2.05 11.47 12.76
N GLU A 152 2.97 11.30 11.84
CA GLU A 152 3.41 12.41 10.99
C GLU A 152 2.21 13.12 10.36
N PRO A 153 2.28 14.47 10.16
CA PRO A 153 1.14 15.25 9.67
C PRO A 153 0.65 14.84 8.28
N ARG A 154 1.52 14.26 7.45
CA ARG A 154 1.13 13.72 6.13
C ARG A 154 2.05 12.60 5.68
N GLU A 155 1.50 11.70 4.86
CA GLU A 155 2.29 10.68 4.16
C GLU A 155 3.12 11.32 3.05
N ARG A 156 4.33 10.78 2.84
CA ARG A 156 5.27 11.29 1.84
C ARG A 156 5.20 10.44 0.57
N ASP A 157 4.14 10.62 -0.19
CA ASP A 157 3.86 9.85 -1.42
C ASP A 157 5.02 9.90 -2.40
N TYR A 158 5.62 11.08 -2.57
CA TYR A 158 6.76 11.27 -3.45
C TYR A 158 7.98 10.43 -3.07
N ALA A 159 8.11 10.04 -1.83
CA ALA A 159 9.20 9.17 -1.39
C ALA A 159 9.05 7.73 -1.88
N LEU A 160 7.82 7.25 -2.03
CA LEU A 160 7.51 5.87 -2.44
C LEU A 160 7.25 5.71 -3.94
N VAL A 161 7.21 6.81 -4.69
CA VAL A 161 6.88 6.79 -6.12
C VAL A 161 7.78 5.86 -6.93
N GLY A 162 9.07 5.75 -6.59
CA GLY A 162 10.01 4.85 -7.24
C GLY A 162 9.61 3.39 -7.09
N SER A 163 9.19 2.98 -5.90
CA SER A 163 8.74 1.62 -5.63
C SER A 163 7.44 1.30 -6.37
N PHE A 164 6.49 2.22 -6.38
CA PHE A 164 5.22 2.02 -7.08
C PHE A 164 5.38 2.01 -8.60
N PHE A 165 6.24 2.87 -9.13
CA PHE A 165 6.62 2.81 -10.55
C PHE A 165 7.24 1.47 -10.91
N THR A 166 8.12 0.96 -10.05
CA THR A 166 8.75 -0.35 -10.26
C THR A 166 7.72 -1.48 -10.20
N PHE A 167 6.76 -1.41 -9.28
CA PHE A 167 5.66 -2.38 -9.21
C PHE A 167 4.77 -2.32 -10.46
N ALA A 168 4.53 -1.13 -11.02
CA ALA A 168 3.78 -0.97 -12.26
C ALA A 168 4.46 -1.65 -13.46
N ILE A 169 5.81 -1.75 -13.47
CA ILE A 169 6.53 -2.56 -14.48
C ILE A 169 6.10 -4.03 -14.40
N TRP A 170 5.99 -4.59 -13.19
CA TRP A 170 5.51 -5.96 -13.02
C TRP A 170 4.05 -6.13 -13.42
N ILE A 171 3.18 -5.13 -13.22
CA ILE A 171 1.81 -5.17 -13.74
C ILE A 171 1.82 -5.30 -15.27
N GLY A 172 2.63 -4.52 -15.98
CA GLY A 172 2.80 -4.65 -17.43
C GLY A 172 3.34 -6.01 -17.85
N MET A 173 4.31 -6.55 -17.12
CA MET A 173 4.83 -7.91 -17.37
C MET A 173 3.79 -9.00 -17.07
N GLY A 174 2.90 -8.78 -16.12
CA GLY A 174 1.76 -9.67 -15.82
C GLY A 174 0.79 -9.77 -16.99
N VAL A 175 0.47 -8.64 -17.61
CA VAL A 175 -0.35 -8.62 -18.83
C VAL A 175 0.34 -9.39 -19.97
N TYR A 176 1.65 -9.19 -20.13
CA TYR A 176 2.42 -9.94 -21.14
C TYR A 176 2.48 -11.45 -20.85
N ALA A 177 2.63 -11.83 -19.57
CA ALA A 177 2.60 -13.22 -19.16
C ALA A 177 1.26 -13.90 -19.50
N LEU A 178 0.15 -13.21 -19.23
CA LEU A 178 -1.19 -13.69 -19.60
C LEU A 178 -1.33 -13.83 -21.13
N TYR A 179 -0.82 -12.85 -21.88
CA TYR A 179 -0.81 -12.93 -23.33
C TYR A 179 -0.08 -14.19 -23.81
N SER A 180 1.14 -14.43 -23.34
CA SER A 180 1.96 -15.57 -23.74
C SER A 180 1.31 -16.91 -23.41
N LEU A 181 0.71 -17.00 -22.22
CA LEU A 181 -0.01 -18.22 -21.78
C LEU A 181 -1.24 -18.50 -22.64
N LEU A 182 -1.98 -17.46 -23.02
CA LEU A 182 -3.17 -17.59 -23.87
C LEU A 182 -2.79 -17.96 -25.31
N GLU A 183 -1.72 -17.37 -25.84
CA GLU A 183 -1.23 -17.68 -27.17
C GLU A 183 -0.76 -19.14 -27.30
N GLU A 184 -0.10 -19.67 -26.26
CA GLU A 184 0.36 -21.06 -26.23
C GLU A 184 -0.80 -22.07 -26.10
N LYS A 185 -1.82 -21.76 -25.29
CA LYS A 185 -2.87 -22.72 -24.93
C LYS A 185 -4.11 -22.63 -25.79
N ILE A 186 -4.36 -21.51 -26.46
CA ILE A 186 -5.60 -21.25 -27.17
C ILE A 186 -5.34 -21.05 -28.67
N SER A 187 -5.81 -22.02 -29.47
CA SER A 187 -5.69 -21.99 -30.94
C SER A 187 -6.49 -20.90 -31.64
N PHE A 188 -7.32 -20.14 -30.93
CA PHE A 188 -8.16 -19.10 -31.53
C PHE A 188 -7.33 -17.81 -31.75
N LYS A 189 -6.95 -17.60 -33.00
CA LYS A 189 -6.21 -16.41 -33.46
C LYS A 189 -7.04 -15.15 -33.18
N GLY A 190 -6.72 -14.42 -32.14
CA GLY A 190 -7.40 -13.17 -31.76
C GLY A 190 -7.80 -13.10 -30.30
N MET A 191 -7.83 -14.21 -29.58
CA MET A 191 -8.19 -14.18 -28.16
C MET A 191 -7.11 -13.53 -27.29
N ALA A 192 -5.83 -13.81 -27.55
CA ALA A 192 -4.74 -13.21 -26.81
C ALA A 192 -4.70 -11.68 -26.95
N PRO A 193 -4.74 -11.08 -28.15
CA PRO A 193 -4.84 -9.62 -28.29
C PRO A 193 -6.14 -9.05 -27.71
N ALA A 194 -7.27 -9.77 -27.77
CA ALA A 194 -8.53 -9.32 -27.17
C ALA A 194 -8.44 -9.21 -25.66
N VAL A 195 -7.85 -10.21 -24.97
CA VAL A 195 -7.64 -10.18 -23.51
C VAL A 195 -6.69 -9.06 -23.12
N VAL A 196 -5.59 -8.86 -23.84
CA VAL A 196 -4.65 -7.76 -23.60
C VAL A 196 -5.36 -6.41 -23.76
N SER A 197 -6.12 -6.23 -24.83
CA SER A 197 -6.89 -5.00 -25.06
C SER A 197 -7.91 -4.78 -23.94
N LEU A 198 -8.58 -5.83 -23.46
CA LEU A 198 -9.50 -5.74 -22.35
C LEU A 198 -8.78 -5.31 -21.07
N CYS A 199 -7.65 -5.93 -20.73
CA CYS A 199 -6.84 -5.54 -19.56
C CYS A 199 -6.37 -4.08 -19.63
N LEU A 200 -5.98 -3.61 -20.82
CA LEU A 200 -5.53 -2.23 -21.03
C LEU A 200 -6.67 -1.22 -20.98
N LEU A 201 -7.90 -1.60 -21.31
CA LEU A 201 -9.05 -0.70 -21.34
C LEU A 201 -9.82 -0.67 -20.01
N VAL A 202 -9.91 -1.79 -19.29
CA VAL A 202 -10.71 -1.89 -18.07
C VAL A 202 -10.20 -0.93 -16.99
N VAL A 203 -8.87 -0.81 -16.79
CA VAL A 203 -8.32 0.06 -15.77
C VAL A 203 -8.57 1.53 -16.07
N PRO A 204 -8.22 2.08 -17.25
CA PRO A 204 -8.55 3.47 -17.58
C PRO A 204 -10.06 3.75 -17.61
N ALA A 205 -10.86 2.80 -18.11
CA ALA A 205 -12.31 2.97 -18.13
C ALA A 205 -12.89 3.08 -16.71
N ARG A 206 -12.37 2.28 -15.79
CA ARG A 206 -12.76 2.36 -14.37
C ARG A 206 -12.35 3.68 -13.74
N MET A 207 -11.13 4.15 -14.01
CA MET A 207 -10.62 5.43 -13.52
C MET A 207 -11.39 6.64 -14.06
N LEU A 208 -11.96 6.55 -15.26
CA LEU A 208 -12.77 7.62 -15.86
C LEU A 208 -14.23 7.58 -15.39
N ALA A 209 -14.70 6.47 -14.87
CA ALA A 209 -16.07 6.29 -14.36
C ALA A 209 -16.25 6.76 -12.91
N GLU A 210 -15.16 7.04 -12.21
CA GLU A 210 -15.10 7.62 -10.85
C GLU A 210 -14.84 9.13 -10.90
#